data_46876c2b11c34cc405b3d5d81457cab6
#
_entry.id   46876c2b11c34cc405b3d5d81457cab6
#
_cell.length_a   1.000
_cell.length_b   1.000
_cell.length_c   1.000
_cell.angle_alpha   90.00
_cell.angle_beta   90.00
_cell.angle_gamma   90.00
#
_symmetry.space_group_name_H-M   'P 1'
#
loop_
_entity.id
_entity.type
_entity.pdbx_description
1 polymer ?
#
loop_
_entity_poly.entity_id
_entity_poly.type
_entity_poly.pdbx_seq_one_letter_code
_entity_poly.pdbx_strand_id
1 'polypeptide(L)'
;MRLSVRFRAVLYLTIGALFVTGVVWLLLDHAVWPETATYLLRLHGAAAMAILVLLGALLPLHVRAGWRRGRNVASGIVMLACNGVLVLTAFGLYYAGSDALRRWTSALHVAIGLGLPLLVAGHVLLGLRARQVAARKRLATLRQGL
;
A
#
# COMPACT_ATOMS: atom_id res chain seq x y z
N MET A 1 2.82 2.92 19.49
CA MET A 1 1.47 2.35 19.44
C MET A 1 1.47 1.22 18.42
N ARG A 2 0.89 0.06 18.70
CA ARG A 2 0.75 -1.02 17.70
C ARG A 2 -0.63 -0.88 17.09
N LEU A 3 -0.72 -0.94 15.77
CA LEU A 3 -2.01 -1.05 15.09
C LEU A 3 -2.74 -2.30 15.60
N SER A 4 -4.04 -2.18 15.86
CA SER A 4 -4.86 -3.32 16.29
C SER A 4 -4.82 -4.45 15.25
N VAL A 5 -5.04 -5.68 15.69
CA VAL A 5 -5.08 -6.84 14.78
C VAL A 5 -6.18 -6.66 13.73
N ARG A 6 -7.36 -6.17 14.16
CA ARG A 6 -8.50 -5.91 13.26
C ARG A 6 -8.15 -4.87 12.18
N PHE A 7 -7.53 -3.75 12.57
CA PHE A 7 -7.13 -2.71 11.62
C PHE A 7 -6.14 -3.25 10.57
N ARG A 8 -5.15 -4.03 11.01
CA ARG A 8 -4.18 -4.67 10.09
C ARG A 8 -4.85 -5.66 9.16
N ALA A 9 -5.79 -6.46 9.66
CA ALA A 9 -6.53 -7.42 8.84
C ALA A 9 -7.32 -6.69 7.74
N VAL A 10 -8.09 -5.66 8.11
CA VAL A 10 -8.85 -4.85 7.15
C VAL A 10 -7.92 -4.20 6.12
N LEU A 11 -6.79 -3.63 6.56
CA LEU A 11 -5.81 -3.03 5.66
C LEU A 11 -5.26 -4.04 4.64
N TYR A 12 -4.84 -5.22 5.09
CA TYR A 12 -4.28 -6.25 4.20
C TYR A 12 -5.34 -6.86 3.28
N LEU A 13 -6.56 -7.05 3.75
CA LEU A 13 -7.68 -7.50 2.92
C LEU A 13 -8.02 -6.49 1.83
N THR A 14 -8.04 -5.19 2.16
CA THR A 14 -8.29 -4.14 1.16
C THR A 14 -7.16 -4.07 0.12
N ILE A 15 -5.90 -4.16 0.53
CA ILE A 15 -4.75 -4.22 -0.39
C ILE A 15 -4.84 -5.47 -1.27
N GLY A 16 -5.18 -6.62 -0.69
CA GLY A 16 -5.38 -7.87 -1.43
C GLY A 16 -6.52 -7.76 -2.45
N ALA A 17 -7.65 -7.16 -2.07
CA ALA A 17 -8.78 -6.93 -2.96
C ALA A 17 -8.39 -6.02 -4.13
N LEU A 18 -7.67 -4.92 -3.88
CA LEU A 18 -7.14 -4.04 -4.93
C LEU A 18 -6.21 -4.78 -5.88
N PHE A 19 -5.28 -5.56 -5.35
CA PHE A 19 -4.35 -6.33 -6.17
C PHE A 19 -5.07 -7.35 -7.04
N VAL A 20 -5.91 -8.19 -6.43
CA VAL A 20 -6.64 -9.26 -7.14
C VAL A 20 -7.57 -8.68 -8.20
N THR A 21 -8.38 -7.68 -7.87
CA THR A 21 -9.30 -7.06 -8.85
C THR A 21 -8.55 -6.37 -9.99
N GLY A 22 -7.41 -5.74 -9.70
CA GLY A 22 -6.57 -5.11 -10.72
C GLY A 22 -5.91 -6.12 -11.64
N VAL A 23 -5.34 -7.21 -11.08
CA VAL A 23 -4.70 -8.28 -11.87
C VAL A 23 -5.75 -9.02 -12.73
N VAL A 24 -6.88 -9.39 -12.15
CA VAL A 24 -7.95 -10.09 -12.90
C VAL A 24 -8.46 -9.20 -14.02
N TRP A 25 -8.69 -7.91 -13.76
CA TRP A 25 -9.09 -6.95 -14.79
C TRP A 25 -8.06 -6.84 -15.92
N LEU A 26 -6.78 -6.80 -15.57
CA LEU A 26 -5.67 -6.69 -16.53
C LEU A 26 -5.55 -7.93 -17.44
N LEU A 27 -5.86 -9.12 -16.91
CA LEU A 27 -5.76 -10.39 -17.62
C LEU A 27 -7.04 -10.78 -18.36
N LEU A 28 -8.16 -10.11 -18.06
CA LEU A 28 -9.47 -10.45 -18.64
C LEU A 28 -9.56 -9.98 -20.10
N ASP A 29 -10.12 -10.81 -20.96
CA ASP A 29 -10.52 -10.38 -22.30
C ASP A 29 -11.80 -9.53 -22.19
N HIS A 30 -11.64 -8.23 -22.33
CA HIS A 30 -12.73 -7.27 -22.19
C HIS A 30 -13.77 -7.34 -23.32
N ALA A 31 -13.39 -7.88 -24.48
CA ALA A 31 -14.31 -8.10 -25.59
C ALA A 31 -15.25 -9.27 -25.33
N VAL A 32 -14.73 -10.32 -24.64
CA VAL A 32 -15.51 -11.52 -24.28
C VAL A 32 -16.34 -11.29 -23.00
N TRP A 33 -15.78 -10.56 -22.03
CA TRP A 33 -16.36 -10.40 -20.69
C TRP A 33 -16.55 -8.93 -20.27
N PRO A 34 -17.31 -8.11 -21.04
CA PRO A 34 -17.43 -6.67 -20.78
C PRO A 34 -18.11 -6.35 -19.44
N GLU A 35 -19.14 -7.11 -19.07
CA GLU A 35 -19.84 -6.91 -17.80
C GLU A 35 -18.96 -7.24 -16.60
N THR A 36 -18.22 -8.35 -16.67
CA THR A 36 -17.26 -8.76 -15.63
C THR A 36 -16.16 -7.73 -15.48
N ALA A 37 -15.63 -7.21 -16.58
CA ALA A 37 -14.61 -6.16 -16.57
C ALA A 37 -15.14 -4.89 -15.87
N THR A 38 -16.35 -4.48 -16.17
CA THR A 38 -17.01 -3.33 -15.55
C THR A 38 -17.23 -3.56 -14.05
N TYR A 39 -17.67 -4.76 -13.66
CA TYR A 39 -17.87 -5.11 -12.25
C TYR A 39 -16.57 -5.11 -11.46
N LEU A 40 -15.50 -5.69 -12.01
CA LEU A 40 -14.17 -5.69 -11.41
C LEU A 40 -13.64 -4.27 -11.21
N LEU A 41 -13.82 -3.39 -12.19
CA LEU A 41 -13.41 -2.00 -12.08
C LEU A 41 -14.18 -1.24 -10.98
N ARG A 42 -15.47 -1.51 -10.83
CA ARG A 42 -16.28 -0.95 -9.74
C ARG A 42 -15.81 -1.44 -8.37
N LEU A 43 -15.52 -2.73 -8.23
CA LEU A 43 -14.98 -3.30 -6.99
C LEU A 43 -13.59 -2.72 -6.67
N HIS A 44 -12.72 -2.59 -7.67
CA HIS A 44 -11.41 -1.97 -7.53
C HIS A 44 -11.54 -0.53 -7.04
N GLY A 45 -12.42 0.26 -7.65
CA GLY A 45 -12.71 1.64 -7.24
C GLY A 45 -13.26 1.74 -5.83
N ALA A 46 -14.20 0.87 -5.45
CA ALA A 46 -14.73 0.83 -4.07
C ALA A 46 -13.63 0.49 -3.05
N ALA A 47 -12.78 -0.50 -3.35
CA ALA A 47 -11.63 -0.84 -2.52
C ALA A 47 -10.60 0.32 -2.46
N ALA A 48 -10.44 1.08 -3.55
CA ALA A 48 -9.59 2.26 -3.59
C ALA A 48 -10.10 3.37 -2.66
N MET A 49 -11.41 3.60 -2.59
CA MET A 49 -12.00 4.51 -1.62
C MET A 49 -11.78 4.04 -0.19
N ALA A 50 -11.95 2.75 0.08
CA ALA A 50 -11.69 2.18 1.41
C ALA A 50 -10.23 2.33 1.83
N ILE A 51 -9.26 2.07 0.92
CA ILE A 51 -7.83 2.24 1.25
C ILE A 51 -7.47 3.70 1.50
N LEU A 52 -8.08 4.68 0.85
CA LEU A 52 -7.86 6.11 1.13
C LEU A 52 -8.24 6.47 2.57
N VAL A 53 -9.38 5.98 3.05
CA VAL A 53 -9.81 6.17 4.44
C VAL A 53 -8.81 5.53 5.41
N LEU A 54 -8.38 4.30 5.13
CA LEU A 54 -7.40 3.59 5.94
C LEU A 54 -6.04 4.30 5.95
N LEU A 55 -5.57 4.81 4.81
CA LEU A 55 -4.33 5.58 4.71
C LEU A 55 -4.45 6.88 5.51
N GLY A 56 -5.59 7.58 5.43
CA GLY A 56 -5.86 8.77 6.26
C GLY A 56 -5.72 8.47 7.75
N ALA A 57 -6.27 7.34 8.22
CA ALA A 57 -6.12 6.89 9.60
C ALA A 57 -4.67 6.47 9.95
N LEU A 58 -3.91 5.94 8.99
CA LEU A 58 -2.50 5.56 9.20
C LEU A 58 -1.57 6.76 9.43
N LEU A 59 -1.85 7.91 8.84
CA LEU A 59 -0.99 9.10 8.95
C LEU A 59 -0.73 9.48 10.42
N PRO A 60 -1.72 9.78 11.27
CA PRO A 60 -1.49 10.14 12.66
C PRO A 60 -1.04 8.94 13.51
N LEU A 61 -1.58 7.74 13.26
CA LEU A 61 -1.39 6.58 14.13
C LEU A 61 -0.06 5.86 13.88
N HIS A 62 0.37 5.75 12.63
CA HIS A 62 1.51 4.92 12.24
C HIS A 62 2.68 5.75 11.70
N VAL A 63 2.43 6.63 10.73
CA VAL A 63 3.47 7.41 10.05
C VAL A 63 4.15 8.37 11.03
N ARG A 64 3.38 9.21 11.72
CA ARG A 64 3.90 10.16 12.71
C ARG A 64 4.65 9.44 13.85
N ALA A 65 4.12 8.30 14.31
CA ALA A 65 4.77 7.52 15.35
C ALA A 65 6.05 6.82 14.87
N GLY A 66 6.12 6.40 13.61
CA GLY A 66 7.33 5.86 12.96
C GLY A 66 8.43 6.91 12.85
N TRP A 67 8.05 8.09 12.39
CA TRP A 67 8.96 9.24 12.24
C TRP A 67 9.62 9.63 13.58
N ARG A 68 8.82 9.80 14.63
CA ARG A 68 9.33 10.12 15.97
C ARG A 68 10.29 9.08 16.53
N ARG A 69 10.17 7.82 16.14
CA ARG A 69 11.05 6.72 16.61
C ARG A 69 12.31 6.55 15.77
N GLY A 70 12.41 7.21 14.62
CA GLY A 70 13.54 7.09 13.69
C GLY A 70 13.77 5.68 13.13
N ARG A 71 12.75 4.79 13.18
CA ARG A 71 12.90 3.39 12.77
C ARG A 71 12.12 3.11 11.51
N ASN A 72 12.80 2.47 10.55
CA ASN A 72 12.19 2.06 9.27
C ASN A 72 11.56 3.24 8.50
N VAL A 73 12.12 4.45 8.66
CA VAL A 73 11.58 5.67 8.07
C VAL A 73 11.69 5.64 6.55
N ALA A 74 12.84 5.21 6.02
CA ALA A 74 13.07 5.17 4.57
C ALA A 74 12.02 4.32 3.85
N SER A 75 11.77 3.08 4.31
CA SER A 75 10.75 2.23 3.69
C SER A 75 9.33 2.79 3.88
N GLY A 76 9.09 3.53 4.98
CA GLY A 76 7.83 4.24 5.21
C GLY A 76 7.61 5.37 4.21
N ILE A 77 8.66 6.14 3.89
CA ILE A 77 8.61 7.20 2.86
C ILE A 77 8.32 6.59 1.48
N VAL A 78 9.03 5.52 1.11
CA VAL A 78 8.78 4.81 -0.16
C VAL A 78 7.33 4.34 -0.24
N MET A 79 6.80 3.71 0.81
CA MET A 79 5.40 3.29 0.88
C MET A 79 4.43 4.45 0.69
N LEU A 80 4.67 5.57 1.36
CA LEU A 80 3.82 6.75 1.27
C LEU A 80 3.88 7.35 -0.15
N ALA A 81 5.07 7.45 -0.74
CA ALA A 81 5.27 7.96 -2.09
C ALA A 81 4.57 7.06 -3.14
N CYS A 82 4.75 5.74 -3.07
CA CYS A 82 4.09 4.81 -3.98
C CYS A 82 2.55 4.89 -3.88
N ASN A 83 2.01 4.95 -2.66
CA ASN A 83 0.56 5.14 -2.48
C ASN A 83 0.10 6.51 -3.01
N GLY A 84 0.87 7.58 -2.82
CA GLY A 84 0.59 8.90 -3.38
C GLY A 84 0.53 8.87 -4.92
N VAL A 85 1.51 8.21 -5.55
CA VAL A 85 1.51 8.06 -7.02
C VAL A 85 0.33 7.22 -7.49
N LEU A 86 -0.04 6.13 -6.79
CA LEU A 86 -1.23 5.34 -7.12
C LEU A 86 -2.52 6.17 -7.06
N VAL A 87 -2.66 7.03 -6.06
CA VAL A 87 -3.81 7.96 -5.96
C VAL A 87 -3.81 8.94 -7.12
N LEU A 88 -2.69 9.60 -7.39
CA LEU A 88 -2.57 10.58 -8.49
C LEU A 88 -2.82 9.93 -9.85
N THR A 89 -2.29 8.74 -10.08
CA THR A 89 -2.51 8.00 -11.33
C THR A 89 -3.95 7.50 -11.46
N ALA A 90 -4.61 7.12 -10.36
CA ALA A 90 -6.04 6.80 -10.38
C ALA A 90 -6.88 8.01 -10.83
N PHE A 91 -6.61 9.21 -10.28
CA PHE A 91 -7.23 10.44 -10.77
C PHE A 91 -6.92 10.71 -12.24
N GLY A 92 -5.67 10.52 -12.66
CA GLY A 92 -5.28 10.67 -14.06
C GLY A 92 -6.05 9.73 -14.99
N LEU A 93 -6.34 8.50 -14.60
CA LEU A 93 -7.12 7.56 -15.40
C LEU A 93 -8.57 8.02 -15.61
N TYR A 94 -9.16 8.72 -14.64
CA TYR A 94 -10.52 9.27 -14.75
C TYR A 94 -10.57 10.59 -15.52
N TYR A 95 -9.57 11.46 -15.36
CA TYR A 95 -9.63 12.86 -15.80
C TYR A 95 -8.62 13.23 -16.89
N ALA A 96 -7.79 12.30 -17.37
CA ALA A 96 -6.82 12.59 -18.41
C ALA A 96 -7.51 13.01 -19.71
N GLY A 97 -7.25 14.25 -20.15
CA GLY A 97 -7.81 14.85 -21.36
C GLY A 97 -7.12 14.40 -22.65
N SER A 98 -6.04 13.61 -22.60
CA SER A 98 -5.35 13.11 -23.77
C SER A 98 -5.00 11.62 -23.64
N ASP A 99 -4.97 10.92 -24.78
CA ASP A 99 -4.61 9.50 -24.81
C ASP A 99 -3.16 9.25 -24.40
N ALA A 100 -2.26 10.17 -24.69
CA ALA A 100 -0.87 10.07 -24.27
C ALA A 100 -0.77 10.09 -22.73
N LEU A 101 -1.43 11.04 -22.07
CA LEU A 101 -1.46 11.14 -20.62
C LEU A 101 -2.11 9.92 -20.00
N ARG A 102 -3.21 9.44 -20.56
CA ARG A 102 -3.91 8.23 -20.10
C ARG A 102 -3.01 7.00 -20.16
N ARG A 103 -2.25 6.79 -21.26
CA ARG A 103 -1.31 5.68 -21.38
C ARG A 103 -0.20 5.72 -20.33
N TRP A 104 0.42 6.87 -20.11
CA TRP A 104 1.44 7.03 -19.07
C TRP A 104 0.90 6.79 -17.67
N THR A 105 -0.26 7.35 -17.37
CA THR A 105 -0.94 7.17 -16.08
C THR A 105 -1.27 5.70 -15.83
N SER A 106 -1.78 5.00 -16.85
CA SER A 106 -2.08 3.57 -16.79
C SER A 106 -0.81 2.74 -16.56
N ALA A 107 0.24 2.99 -17.32
CA ALA A 107 1.51 2.26 -17.18
C ALA A 107 2.11 2.40 -15.77
N LEU A 108 2.12 3.62 -15.23
CA LEU A 108 2.60 3.89 -13.88
C LEU A 108 1.71 3.24 -12.82
N HIS A 109 0.38 3.35 -12.96
CA HIS A 109 -0.57 2.75 -12.02
C HIS A 109 -0.40 1.23 -11.95
N VAL A 110 -0.33 0.58 -13.11
CA VAL A 110 -0.14 -0.88 -13.20
C VAL A 110 1.22 -1.29 -12.63
N ALA A 111 2.30 -0.63 -13.03
CA ALA A 111 3.65 -0.99 -12.58
C ALA A 111 3.79 -0.90 -11.06
N ILE A 112 3.33 0.21 -10.46
CA ILE A 112 3.40 0.42 -9.01
C ILE A 112 2.40 -0.50 -8.29
N GLY A 113 1.19 -0.67 -8.84
CA GLY A 113 0.16 -1.53 -8.27
C GLY A 113 0.60 -3.00 -8.18
N LEU A 114 1.25 -3.52 -9.23
CA LEU A 114 1.82 -4.87 -9.23
C LEU A 114 2.98 -5.02 -8.24
N GLY A 115 3.80 -3.97 -8.05
CA GLY A 115 4.90 -3.97 -7.10
C GLY A 115 4.47 -3.78 -5.63
N LEU A 116 3.26 -3.26 -5.39
CA LEU A 116 2.82 -2.86 -4.05
C LEU A 116 2.83 -4.00 -3.01
N PRO A 117 2.38 -5.24 -3.30
CA PRO A 117 2.46 -6.35 -2.33
C PRO A 117 3.88 -6.64 -1.87
N LEU A 118 4.86 -6.58 -2.77
CA LEU A 118 6.28 -6.79 -2.45
C LEU A 118 6.81 -5.65 -1.58
N LEU A 119 6.43 -4.40 -1.87
CA LEU A 119 6.78 -3.24 -1.05
C LEU A 119 6.19 -3.35 0.35
N VAL A 120 4.92 -3.75 0.48
CA VAL A 120 4.27 -4.00 1.78
C VAL A 120 5.00 -5.08 2.56
N ALA A 121 5.30 -6.21 1.94
CA ALA A 121 6.04 -7.31 2.56
C ALA A 121 7.43 -6.84 3.05
N GLY A 122 8.18 -6.15 2.19
CA GLY A 122 9.48 -5.56 2.53
C GLY A 122 9.40 -4.58 3.70
N HIS A 123 8.43 -3.66 3.68
CA HIS A 123 8.21 -2.70 4.78
C HIS A 123 7.93 -3.41 6.11
N VAL A 124 7.07 -4.43 6.10
CA VAL A 124 6.75 -5.21 7.30
C VAL A 124 7.97 -5.96 7.82
N LEU A 125 8.70 -6.65 6.93
CA LEU A 125 9.90 -7.42 7.30
C LEU A 125 11.00 -6.52 7.88
N LEU A 126 11.27 -5.37 7.26
CA LEU A 126 12.23 -4.39 7.78
C LEU A 126 11.79 -3.86 9.15
N GLY A 127 10.49 -3.62 9.33
CA GLY A 127 9.93 -3.21 10.62
C GLY A 127 10.09 -4.27 11.72
N LEU A 128 9.92 -5.55 11.38
CA LEU A 128 10.13 -6.67 12.30
C LEU A 128 11.62 -6.80 12.68
N ARG A 129 12.52 -6.75 11.70
CA ARG A 129 13.99 -6.78 11.94
C ARG A 129 14.43 -5.64 12.84
N ALA A 130 13.99 -4.41 12.59
CA ALA A 130 14.32 -3.25 13.42
C ALA A 130 13.86 -3.40 14.89
N ARG A 131 12.73 -4.07 15.12
CA ARG A 131 12.24 -4.39 16.48
C ARG A 131 13.12 -5.43 17.17
N GLN A 132 13.50 -6.49 16.47
CA GLN A 132 14.37 -7.55 17.02
C GLN A 132 15.74 -7.00 17.42
N VAL A 133 16.38 -6.18 16.57
CA VAL A 133 17.64 -5.52 16.88
C VAL A 133 17.54 -4.64 18.13
N ALA A 134 16.46 -3.86 18.23
CA ALA A 134 16.25 -3.00 19.39
C ALA A 134 16.00 -3.80 20.69
N ALA A 135 15.31 -4.94 20.61
CA ALA A 135 15.11 -5.82 21.77
C ALA A 135 16.44 -6.43 22.23
N ARG A 136 17.25 -6.93 21.29
CA ARG A 136 18.60 -7.49 21.59
C ARG A 136 19.51 -6.46 22.26
N LYS A 137 19.55 -5.23 21.74
CA LYS A 137 20.36 -4.15 22.35
C LYS A 137 19.92 -3.86 23.79
N ARG A 138 18.61 -3.79 24.06
CA ARG A 138 18.10 -3.59 25.44
C ARG A 138 18.53 -4.70 26.39
N LEU A 139 18.45 -5.96 25.96
CA LEU A 139 18.89 -7.10 26.79
C LEU A 139 20.39 -7.08 27.06
N ALA A 140 21.20 -6.69 26.06
CA ALA A 140 22.64 -6.55 26.23
C ALA A 140 22.99 -5.47 27.27
N THR A 141 22.36 -4.30 27.21
CA THR A 141 22.56 -3.21 28.17
C THR A 141 22.20 -3.63 29.61
N LEU A 142 21.06 -4.36 29.77
CA LEU A 142 20.65 -4.85 31.10
C LEU A 142 21.64 -5.87 31.68
N ARG A 143 22.31 -6.69 30.85
CA ARG A 143 23.33 -7.66 31.29
C ARG A 143 24.68 -7.03 31.69
N GLN A 144 24.97 -5.86 31.14
CA GLN A 144 26.21 -5.13 31.44
C GLN A 144 26.09 -4.21 32.66
N GLY A 145 24.88 -3.93 33.11
CA GLY A 145 24.62 -3.11 34.30
C GLY A 145 24.36 -3.92 35.58
N LEU A 146 24.51 -5.27 35.52
CA LEU A 146 24.53 -6.20 36.65
C LEU A 146 25.95 -6.67 36.91
#